data_bb515c364595cf2641e0cb41c885ae9e
#
_entry.id   bb515c364595cf2641e0cb41c885ae9e
#
_cell.length_a   1.000
_cell.length_b   1.000
_cell.length_c   1.000
_cell.angle_alpha   90.00
_cell.angle_beta   90.00
_cell.angle_gamma   90.00
#
_symmetry.space_group_name_H-M   'P 1'
#
loop_
_entity.id
_entity.type
_entity.pdbx_description
1 polymer ?
#
loop_
_entity_poly.entity_id
_entity_poly.type
_entity_poly.pdbx_seq_one_letter_code
_entity_poly.pdbx_strand_id
1 'polypeptide(L)'
;MHDKVVIAKRIFIKAAWQFYDDHGETVDPRIFVLLNTIHESGKLTKAADKMGMSYRHVWNILKKWTDFFGSELVELQKGKGAILTPLGEKLLWAEQLVNARFEPQLISLASELNLEIHRNLTFKEPLLKIAASHGYAVALLPEYTNKFKLSLQYRTTEEALKALSNRECDIAAFHLPTEIVNPHLIEMHNKYFKANTYKVIRFVTRTQGLMLQRNNPKGITGVQDLLGKGIKFINRQETSGTRLLIDELFKRAKVNTTEIAGFEDVEFTHSAIAAYVASGMADAGIGVETAARHFGLDFLPLTTENYVLVCHQKSLKKFAVQQLISELKTEKFQNAVLGLAGYKPFHCGEVIDLEDILPW
;
A
#
# COMPACT_ATOMS: atom_id res chain seq x y z
N MET A 1 27.95 28.47 -23.08
CA MET A 1 27.00 27.39 -23.39
C MET A 1 26.51 26.85 -22.07
N HIS A 2 25.25 27.13 -21.68
CA HIS A 2 24.67 26.54 -20.50
C HIS A 2 24.22 25.12 -20.88
N ASP A 3 24.97 24.12 -20.47
CA ASP A 3 24.55 22.74 -20.59
C ASP A 3 23.24 22.59 -19.80
N LYS A 4 22.13 22.50 -20.53
CA LYS A 4 20.87 22.04 -19.93
C LYS A 4 21.10 20.63 -19.43
N VAL A 5 21.22 20.46 -18.13
CA VAL A 5 21.19 19.14 -17.50
C VAL A 5 19.86 18.51 -17.87
N VAL A 6 19.86 17.60 -18.83
CA VAL A 6 18.67 16.83 -19.20
C VAL A 6 18.47 15.80 -18.09
N ILE A 7 17.61 16.12 -17.14
CA ILE A 7 17.17 15.16 -16.11
C ILE A 7 16.39 14.06 -16.82
N ALA A 8 16.91 12.84 -16.82
CA ALA A 8 16.20 11.70 -17.40
C ALA A 8 14.84 11.52 -16.72
N LYS A 9 13.78 11.48 -17.53
CA LYS A 9 12.41 11.26 -17.03
C LYS A 9 12.32 9.89 -16.34
N ARG A 10 11.58 9.84 -15.26
CA ARG A 10 11.28 8.62 -14.54
C ARG A 10 10.17 7.85 -15.24
N ILE A 11 10.34 6.53 -15.36
CA ILE A 11 9.32 5.63 -15.90
C ILE A 11 8.49 5.07 -14.74
N PHE A 12 7.17 5.06 -14.93
CA PHE A 12 6.20 4.42 -14.06
C PHE A 12 5.51 3.31 -14.85
N ILE A 13 5.21 2.20 -14.19
CA ILE A 13 4.46 1.08 -14.77
C ILE A 13 3.09 1.05 -14.11
N LYS A 14 2.04 0.99 -14.91
CA LYS A 14 0.65 0.80 -14.44
C LYS A 14 0.05 -0.41 -15.13
N ALA A 15 -0.76 -1.16 -14.42
CA ALA A 15 -1.58 -2.21 -15.03
C ALA A 15 -2.63 -1.56 -15.95
N ALA A 16 -2.85 -2.19 -17.11
CA ALA A 16 -3.94 -1.84 -18.00
C ALA A 16 -4.74 -3.12 -18.29
N TRP A 17 -6.03 -3.07 -18.03
CA TRP A 17 -6.94 -4.17 -18.24
C TRP A 17 -7.60 -4.03 -19.60
N GLN A 18 -7.68 -5.16 -20.31
CA GLN A 18 -8.48 -5.28 -21.53
C GLN A 18 -9.43 -6.45 -21.35
N PHE A 19 -10.69 -6.23 -21.67
CA PHE A 19 -11.72 -7.26 -21.64
C PHE A 19 -12.09 -7.59 -23.08
N TYR A 20 -12.25 -8.89 -23.33
CA TYR A 20 -12.61 -9.42 -24.63
C TYR A 20 -13.86 -10.28 -24.45
N ASP A 21 -14.76 -10.24 -25.41
CA ASP A 21 -15.84 -11.21 -25.52
C ASP A 21 -15.35 -12.51 -26.19
N ASP A 22 -16.25 -13.46 -26.36
CA ASP A 22 -15.97 -14.75 -26.99
C ASP A 22 -15.57 -14.63 -28.48
N HIS A 23 -15.80 -13.46 -29.08
CA HIS A 23 -15.44 -13.14 -30.47
C HIS A 23 -14.15 -12.31 -30.58
N GLY A 24 -13.54 -11.97 -29.44
CA GLY A 24 -12.33 -11.18 -29.40
C GLY A 24 -12.57 -9.67 -29.54
N GLU A 25 -13.82 -9.20 -29.47
CA GLU A 25 -14.12 -7.76 -29.44
C GLU A 25 -13.76 -7.16 -28.09
N THR A 26 -13.13 -5.99 -28.11
CA THR A 26 -12.66 -5.30 -26.90
C THR A 26 -13.71 -4.36 -26.35
N VAL A 27 -13.86 -4.33 -25.04
CA VAL A 27 -14.69 -3.37 -24.33
C VAL A 27 -13.81 -2.25 -23.76
N ASP A 28 -14.30 -1.04 -23.80
CA ASP A 28 -13.53 0.15 -23.40
C ASP A 28 -13.15 0.13 -21.89
N PRO A 29 -11.86 0.01 -21.54
CA PRO A 29 -11.42 -0.10 -20.14
C PRO A 29 -11.68 1.18 -19.32
N ARG A 30 -12.04 2.30 -19.94
CA ARG A 30 -12.40 3.55 -19.27
C ARG A 30 -13.64 3.42 -18.40
N ILE A 31 -14.38 2.31 -18.51
CA ILE A 31 -15.51 2.00 -17.63
C ILE A 31 -15.12 2.04 -16.15
N PHE A 32 -13.92 1.60 -15.77
CA PHE A 32 -13.50 1.60 -14.36
C PHE A 32 -13.34 3.01 -13.79
N VAL A 33 -12.83 3.95 -14.58
CA VAL A 33 -12.77 5.37 -14.19
C VAL A 33 -14.19 5.92 -14.03
N LEU A 34 -15.10 5.52 -14.91
CA LEU A 34 -16.51 5.89 -14.87
C LEU A 34 -17.20 5.34 -13.63
N LEU A 35 -17.11 4.03 -13.38
CA LEU A 35 -17.71 3.39 -12.21
C LEU A 35 -17.18 3.99 -10.91
N ASN A 36 -15.87 4.18 -10.79
CA ASN A 36 -15.27 4.79 -9.60
C ASN A 36 -15.79 6.21 -9.37
N THR A 37 -15.88 7.03 -10.42
CA THR A 37 -16.36 8.40 -10.30
C THR A 37 -17.85 8.46 -9.94
N ILE A 38 -18.66 7.53 -10.45
CA ILE A 38 -20.08 7.42 -10.05
C ILE A 38 -20.18 6.97 -8.59
N HIS A 39 -19.39 5.98 -8.17
CA HIS A 39 -19.37 5.53 -6.77
C HIS A 39 -19.02 6.67 -5.80
N GLU A 40 -18.02 7.50 -6.13
CA GLU A 40 -17.60 8.63 -5.29
C GLU A 40 -18.60 9.80 -5.29
N SER A 41 -19.17 10.13 -6.44
CA SER A 41 -19.88 11.39 -6.64
C SER A 41 -21.40 11.26 -6.84
N GLY A 42 -21.88 10.08 -7.17
CA GLY A 42 -23.29 9.86 -7.56
C GLY A 42 -23.72 10.55 -8.86
N LYS A 43 -22.77 11.01 -9.72
CA LYS A 43 -23.07 11.85 -10.88
C LYS A 43 -22.32 11.42 -12.14
N LEU A 44 -23.07 11.07 -13.20
CA LEU A 44 -22.51 10.81 -14.52
C LEU A 44 -21.82 12.03 -15.14
N THR A 45 -22.33 13.22 -14.88
CA THR A 45 -21.73 14.47 -15.39
C THR A 45 -20.31 14.67 -14.88
N LYS A 46 -20.07 14.41 -13.59
CA LYS A 46 -18.70 14.47 -13.03
C LYS A 46 -17.77 13.42 -13.64
N ALA A 47 -18.28 12.25 -14.00
CA ALA A 47 -17.48 11.26 -14.70
C ALA A 47 -17.12 11.75 -16.11
N ALA A 48 -18.05 12.35 -16.83
CA ALA A 48 -17.81 12.95 -18.14
C ALA A 48 -16.74 14.06 -18.06
N ASP A 49 -16.83 14.94 -17.09
CA ASP A 49 -15.85 16.03 -16.86
C ASP A 49 -14.47 15.46 -16.53
N LYS A 50 -14.38 14.50 -15.60
CA LYS A 50 -13.12 13.86 -15.19
C LYS A 50 -12.42 13.13 -16.35
N MET A 51 -13.21 12.57 -17.27
CA MET A 51 -12.72 11.85 -18.45
C MET A 51 -12.47 12.74 -19.66
N GLY A 52 -12.81 14.03 -19.60
CA GLY A 52 -12.75 14.97 -20.74
C GLY A 52 -13.66 14.56 -21.89
N MET A 53 -14.83 13.98 -21.62
CA MET A 53 -15.75 13.41 -22.62
C MET A 53 -17.13 14.06 -22.53
N SER A 54 -17.87 13.96 -23.64
CA SER A 54 -19.27 14.36 -23.62
C SER A 54 -20.11 13.32 -22.84
N TYR A 55 -21.20 13.79 -22.23
CA TYR A 55 -22.18 12.94 -21.54
C TYR A 55 -22.68 11.79 -22.44
N ARG A 56 -22.93 12.09 -23.72
CA ARG A 56 -23.35 11.06 -24.70
C ARG A 56 -22.30 9.97 -24.89
N HIS A 57 -21.01 10.32 -24.86
CA HIS A 57 -19.91 9.35 -25.03
C HIS A 57 -19.82 8.43 -23.80
N VAL A 58 -19.97 8.98 -22.59
CA VAL A 58 -20.04 8.21 -21.34
C VAL A 58 -21.19 7.22 -21.36
N TRP A 59 -22.37 7.64 -21.84
CA TRP A 59 -23.52 6.78 -22.03
C TRP A 59 -23.24 5.63 -23.00
N ASN A 60 -22.54 5.89 -24.10
CA ASN A 60 -22.19 4.86 -25.08
C ASN A 60 -21.21 3.82 -24.47
N ILE A 61 -20.30 4.24 -23.61
CA ILE A 61 -19.44 3.30 -22.88
C ILE A 61 -20.30 2.41 -21.97
N LEU A 62 -21.15 2.98 -21.15
CA LEU A 62 -22.05 2.20 -20.28
C LEU A 62 -22.90 1.22 -21.07
N LYS A 63 -23.50 1.67 -22.17
CA LYS A 63 -24.35 0.82 -23.01
C LYS A 63 -23.57 -0.38 -23.58
N LYS A 64 -22.37 -0.18 -24.12
CA LYS A 64 -21.53 -1.26 -24.62
C LYS A 64 -21.22 -2.32 -23.55
N TRP A 65 -20.96 -1.86 -22.32
CA TRP A 65 -20.71 -2.76 -21.21
C TRP A 65 -21.99 -3.45 -20.71
N THR A 66 -23.13 -2.76 -20.74
CA THR A 66 -24.44 -3.36 -20.47
C THR A 66 -24.75 -4.46 -21.49
N ASP A 67 -24.51 -4.18 -22.78
CA ASP A 67 -24.69 -5.16 -23.86
C ASP A 67 -23.74 -6.36 -23.69
N PHE A 68 -22.47 -6.13 -23.28
CA PHE A 68 -21.47 -7.15 -23.04
C PHE A 68 -21.88 -8.12 -21.90
N PHE A 69 -22.37 -7.59 -20.77
CA PHE A 69 -22.77 -8.41 -19.62
C PHE A 69 -24.24 -8.84 -19.64
N GLY A 70 -25.04 -8.29 -20.55
CA GLY A 70 -26.48 -8.51 -20.55
C GLY A 70 -27.20 -7.94 -19.32
N SER A 71 -26.53 -7.01 -18.58
CA SER A 71 -27.06 -6.41 -17.35
C SER A 71 -26.53 -5.01 -17.14
N GLU A 72 -27.34 -4.12 -16.57
CA GLU A 72 -26.95 -2.75 -16.26
C GLU A 72 -25.90 -2.70 -15.16
N LEU A 73 -24.94 -1.78 -15.31
CA LEU A 73 -23.87 -1.52 -14.32
C LEU A 73 -24.18 -0.29 -13.45
N VAL A 74 -25.08 0.57 -13.92
CA VAL A 74 -25.44 1.83 -13.29
C VAL A 74 -26.95 2.03 -13.39
N GLU A 75 -27.59 2.39 -12.28
CA GLU A 75 -28.98 2.81 -12.22
C GLU A 75 -29.08 4.32 -12.09
N LEU A 76 -29.95 4.92 -12.89
CA LEU A 76 -30.30 6.34 -12.76
C LEU A 76 -31.51 6.50 -11.85
N GLN A 77 -31.32 7.21 -10.76
CA GLN A 77 -32.40 7.54 -9.83
C GLN A 77 -32.84 8.97 -10.05
N LYS A 78 -34.16 9.16 -10.40
CA LYS A 78 -34.73 10.47 -10.64
C LYS A 78 -34.55 11.38 -9.40
N GLY A 79 -33.86 12.51 -9.58
CA GLY A 79 -33.55 13.46 -8.52
C GLY A 79 -32.44 13.06 -7.54
N LYS A 80 -31.88 11.83 -7.63
CA LYS A 80 -30.83 11.35 -6.73
C LYS A 80 -29.49 11.07 -7.43
N GLY A 81 -29.46 11.12 -8.76
CA GLY A 81 -28.24 10.91 -9.56
C GLY A 81 -28.09 9.49 -10.08
N ALA A 82 -26.87 8.97 -10.08
CA ALA A 82 -26.51 7.65 -10.58
C ALA A 82 -25.91 6.81 -9.43
N ILE A 83 -26.29 5.55 -9.33
CA ILE A 83 -25.73 4.58 -8.39
C ILE A 83 -25.26 3.35 -9.14
N LEU A 84 -24.26 2.65 -8.61
CA LEU A 84 -23.83 1.38 -9.17
C LEU A 84 -24.84 0.28 -8.86
N THR A 85 -25.07 -0.60 -9.83
CA THR A 85 -25.76 -1.89 -9.56
C THR A 85 -24.83 -2.83 -8.80
N PRO A 86 -25.33 -3.93 -8.22
CA PRO A 86 -24.47 -4.94 -7.63
C PRO A 86 -23.39 -5.48 -8.58
N LEU A 87 -23.66 -5.59 -9.88
CA LEU A 87 -22.68 -5.97 -10.89
C LEU A 87 -21.64 -4.87 -11.10
N GLY A 88 -22.07 -3.61 -11.20
CA GLY A 88 -21.16 -2.46 -11.31
C GLY A 88 -20.22 -2.33 -10.11
N GLU A 89 -20.71 -2.55 -8.89
CA GLU A 89 -19.88 -2.59 -7.69
C GLU A 89 -18.87 -3.73 -7.73
N LYS A 90 -19.29 -4.95 -8.11
CA LYS A 90 -18.39 -6.11 -8.21
C LYS A 90 -17.28 -5.89 -9.22
N LEU A 91 -17.57 -5.29 -10.37
CA LEU A 91 -16.56 -4.96 -11.38
C LEU A 91 -15.56 -3.91 -10.86
N LEU A 92 -16.06 -2.84 -10.23
CA LEU A 92 -15.20 -1.82 -9.63
C LEU A 92 -14.25 -2.42 -8.58
N TRP A 93 -14.79 -3.23 -7.68
CA TRP A 93 -13.98 -3.87 -6.64
C TRP A 93 -13.00 -4.90 -7.20
N ALA A 94 -13.37 -5.64 -8.24
CA ALA A 94 -12.47 -6.58 -8.90
C ALA A 94 -11.25 -5.85 -9.50
N GLU A 95 -11.45 -4.74 -10.18
CA GLU A 95 -10.38 -3.90 -10.73
C GLU A 95 -9.49 -3.35 -9.62
N GLN A 96 -10.08 -2.80 -8.56
CA GLN A 96 -9.33 -2.24 -7.43
C GLN A 96 -8.53 -3.31 -6.67
N LEU A 97 -9.10 -4.51 -6.49
CA LEU A 97 -8.42 -5.63 -5.86
C LEU A 97 -7.17 -6.05 -6.66
N VAL A 98 -7.32 -6.19 -7.97
CA VAL A 98 -6.21 -6.58 -8.83
C VAL A 98 -5.12 -5.51 -8.84
N ASN A 99 -5.48 -4.23 -8.94
CA ASN A 99 -4.52 -3.14 -8.85
C ASN A 99 -3.80 -3.16 -7.50
N ALA A 100 -4.51 -3.32 -6.40
CA ALA A 100 -3.94 -3.39 -5.05
C ALA A 100 -2.98 -4.57 -4.85
N ARG A 101 -3.21 -5.69 -5.54
CA ARG A 101 -2.31 -6.87 -5.51
C ARG A 101 -1.01 -6.63 -6.28
N PHE A 102 -1.08 -5.98 -7.44
CA PHE A 102 0.06 -5.85 -8.34
C PHE A 102 0.85 -4.55 -8.14
N GLU A 103 0.28 -3.51 -7.54
CA GLU A 103 0.92 -2.20 -7.38
C GLU A 103 2.35 -2.27 -6.81
N PRO A 104 2.65 -3.00 -5.70
CA PRO A 104 4.01 -3.06 -5.18
C PRO A 104 4.99 -3.73 -6.15
N GLN A 105 4.53 -4.73 -6.90
CA GLN A 105 5.36 -5.43 -7.90
C GLN A 105 5.66 -4.52 -9.09
N LEU A 106 4.66 -3.78 -9.58
CA LEU A 106 4.83 -2.82 -10.69
C LEU A 106 5.77 -1.67 -10.31
N ILE A 107 5.71 -1.18 -9.07
CA ILE A 107 6.64 -0.17 -8.56
C ILE A 107 8.07 -0.73 -8.51
N SER A 108 8.25 -1.96 -8.04
CA SER A 108 9.56 -2.62 -7.99
C SER A 108 10.15 -2.82 -9.39
N LEU A 109 9.35 -3.31 -10.34
CA LEU A 109 9.76 -3.47 -11.75
C LEU A 109 10.11 -2.12 -12.41
N ALA A 110 9.32 -1.08 -12.17
CA ALA A 110 9.61 0.26 -12.65
C ALA A 110 10.94 0.79 -12.07
N SER A 111 11.22 0.50 -10.79
CA SER A 111 12.49 0.87 -10.15
C SER A 111 13.68 0.14 -10.76
N GLU A 112 13.56 -1.13 -11.08
CA GLU A 112 14.60 -1.92 -11.76
C GLU A 112 14.88 -1.37 -13.17
N LEU A 113 13.83 -1.12 -13.94
CA LEU A 113 13.96 -0.54 -15.28
C LEU A 113 14.63 0.85 -15.24
N ASN A 114 14.21 1.71 -14.31
CA ASN A 114 14.83 3.02 -14.13
C ASN A 114 16.31 2.92 -13.73
N LEU A 115 16.68 1.89 -12.94
CA LEU A 115 18.07 1.64 -12.57
C LEU A 115 18.91 1.22 -13.78
N GLU A 116 18.41 0.33 -14.65
CA GLU A 116 19.10 -0.10 -15.86
C GLU A 116 19.26 1.08 -16.85
N ILE A 117 18.23 1.89 -17.02
CA ILE A 117 18.32 3.12 -17.84
C ILE A 117 19.40 4.04 -17.25
N HIS A 118 19.43 4.22 -15.93
CA HIS A 118 20.42 5.08 -15.29
C HIS A 118 21.86 4.60 -15.50
N ARG A 119 22.10 3.29 -15.50
CA ARG A 119 23.43 2.71 -15.77
C ARG A 119 23.96 3.04 -17.16
N ASN A 120 23.07 3.24 -18.11
CA ASN A 120 23.40 3.54 -19.52
C ASN A 120 23.46 5.05 -19.83
N LEU A 121 23.21 5.93 -18.84
CA LEU A 121 23.33 7.37 -19.03
C LEU A 121 24.77 7.84 -18.83
N THR A 122 25.15 8.84 -19.61
CA THR A 122 26.50 9.43 -19.58
C THR A 122 26.79 10.15 -18.26
N PHE A 123 25.74 10.77 -17.67
CA PHE A 123 25.81 11.45 -16.38
C PHE A 123 25.25 10.54 -15.29
N LYS A 124 26.07 10.16 -14.31
CA LYS A 124 25.66 9.34 -13.16
C LYS A 124 25.26 10.24 -11.99
N GLU A 125 23.97 10.41 -11.80
CA GLU A 125 23.47 10.99 -10.55
C GLU A 125 23.70 10.03 -9.36
N PRO A 126 23.88 10.55 -8.14
CA PRO A 126 23.93 9.71 -6.96
C PRO A 126 22.71 8.81 -6.87
N LEU A 127 22.91 7.54 -6.57
CA LEU A 127 21.87 6.53 -6.48
C LEU A 127 21.70 6.07 -5.03
N LEU A 128 20.45 5.98 -4.58
CA LEU A 128 20.07 5.37 -3.32
C LEU A 128 19.19 4.15 -3.57
N LYS A 129 19.60 3.00 -3.05
CA LYS A 129 18.85 1.74 -3.14
C LYS A 129 18.16 1.45 -1.82
N ILE A 130 16.84 1.34 -1.83
CA ILE A 130 16.03 1.00 -0.66
C ILE A 130 15.29 -0.32 -0.94
N ALA A 131 15.47 -1.30 -0.04
CA ALA A 131 14.64 -2.48 0.05
C ALA A 131 13.63 -2.28 1.20
N ALA A 132 12.34 -2.30 0.90
CA ALA A 132 11.30 -1.85 1.82
C ALA A 132 10.13 -2.83 1.92
N SER A 133 9.60 -3.05 3.11
CA SER A 133 8.26 -3.59 3.22
C SER A 133 7.25 -2.55 2.72
N HIS A 134 6.18 -3.01 2.07
CA HIS A 134 5.20 -2.09 1.48
C HIS A 134 4.52 -1.21 2.55
N GLY A 135 4.40 0.09 2.27
CA GLY A 135 3.73 1.06 3.14
C GLY A 135 3.48 2.39 2.45
N TYR A 136 2.41 3.09 2.83
CA TYR A 136 2.00 4.34 2.19
C TYR A 136 3.03 5.48 2.38
N ALA A 137 3.67 5.57 3.55
CA ALA A 137 4.65 6.62 3.80
C ALA A 137 5.93 6.43 2.97
N VAL A 138 6.42 5.19 2.81
CA VAL A 138 7.60 4.92 1.98
C VAL A 138 7.29 5.11 0.49
N ALA A 139 6.04 4.92 0.08
CA ALA A 139 5.57 5.19 -1.27
C ALA A 139 5.61 6.69 -1.65
N LEU A 140 5.64 7.60 -0.67
CA LEU A 140 5.83 9.03 -0.90
C LEU A 140 7.28 9.38 -1.29
N LEU A 141 8.27 8.62 -0.82
CA LEU A 141 9.69 8.97 -0.98
C LEU A 141 10.10 9.37 -2.41
N PRO A 142 9.61 8.69 -3.46
CA PRO A 142 9.95 9.06 -4.83
C PRO A 142 9.64 10.52 -5.21
N GLU A 143 8.61 11.11 -4.63
CA GLU A 143 8.20 12.49 -4.92
C GLU A 143 9.09 13.55 -4.25
N TYR A 144 9.84 13.13 -3.22
CA TYR A 144 10.69 13.99 -2.40
C TYR A 144 12.19 13.80 -2.66
N THR A 145 12.56 12.98 -3.65
CA THR A 145 13.96 12.65 -3.96
C THR A 145 14.43 13.26 -5.28
N ASN A 146 14.49 14.61 -5.34
CA ASN A 146 14.86 15.33 -6.57
C ASN A 146 16.38 15.49 -6.78
N LYS A 147 17.20 15.27 -5.75
CA LYS A 147 18.65 15.50 -5.77
C LYS A 147 19.47 14.22 -6.01
N PHE A 148 18.81 13.09 -6.10
CA PHE A 148 19.42 11.78 -6.34
C PHE A 148 18.39 10.83 -6.96
N LYS A 149 18.86 9.76 -7.58
CA LYS A 149 17.99 8.69 -8.08
C LYS A 149 17.63 7.75 -6.94
N LEU A 150 16.35 7.39 -6.84
CA LEU A 150 15.85 6.40 -5.89
C LEU A 150 15.48 5.11 -6.61
N SER A 151 16.08 4.00 -6.19
CA SER A 151 15.64 2.65 -6.51
C SER A 151 14.90 2.09 -5.29
N LEU A 152 13.58 2.01 -5.35
CA LEU A 152 12.73 1.47 -4.30
C LEU A 152 12.20 0.11 -4.73
N GLN A 153 12.57 -0.94 -4.00
CA GLN A 153 12.09 -2.30 -4.22
C GLN A 153 11.29 -2.76 -3.03
N TYR A 154 10.06 -3.22 -3.26
CA TYR A 154 9.24 -3.81 -2.21
C TYR A 154 9.61 -5.29 -2.02
N ARG A 155 9.91 -5.62 -0.77
CA ARG A 155 10.34 -6.95 -0.31
C ARG A 155 9.71 -7.25 1.04
N THR A 156 9.72 -8.51 1.45
CA THR A 156 9.40 -8.88 2.84
C THR A 156 10.44 -8.29 3.79
N THR A 157 10.14 -8.22 5.08
CA THR A 157 11.09 -7.73 6.08
C THR A 157 12.39 -8.54 6.05
N GLU A 158 12.29 -9.88 6.01
CA GLU A 158 13.48 -10.73 5.99
C GLU A 158 14.33 -10.53 4.72
N GLU A 159 13.69 -10.43 3.54
CA GLU A 159 14.40 -10.15 2.30
C GLU A 159 15.09 -8.78 2.31
N ALA A 160 14.46 -7.76 2.91
CA ALA A 160 15.06 -6.43 3.05
C ALA A 160 16.29 -6.45 3.98
N LEU A 161 16.20 -7.17 5.11
CA LEU A 161 17.32 -7.36 6.04
C LEU A 161 18.48 -8.12 5.39
N LYS A 162 18.18 -9.19 4.65
CA LYS A 162 19.15 -9.96 3.89
C LYS A 162 19.84 -9.10 2.83
N ALA A 163 19.07 -8.32 2.07
CA ALA A 163 19.62 -7.42 1.06
C ALA A 163 20.56 -6.36 1.67
N LEU A 164 20.22 -5.81 2.84
CA LEU A 164 21.08 -4.87 3.55
C LEU A 164 22.37 -5.54 4.04
N SER A 165 22.27 -6.73 4.64
CA SER A 165 23.45 -7.46 5.15
C SER A 165 24.39 -7.86 4.02
N ASN A 166 23.87 -8.20 2.85
CA ASN A 166 24.63 -8.51 1.63
C ASN A 166 25.13 -7.26 0.87
N ARG A 167 24.79 -6.04 1.34
CA ARG A 167 25.10 -4.77 0.65
C ARG A 167 24.49 -4.64 -0.75
N GLU A 168 23.39 -5.30 -1.01
CA GLU A 168 22.60 -5.17 -2.23
C GLU A 168 21.78 -3.89 -2.25
N CYS A 169 21.42 -3.36 -1.06
CA CYS A 169 20.79 -2.05 -0.86
C CYS A 169 21.57 -1.20 0.14
N ASP A 170 21.26 0.09 0.17
CA ASP A 170 21.83 1.07 1.11
C ASP A 170 21.02 1.16 2.39
N ILE A 171 19.70 0.98 2.27
CA ILE A 171 18.72 1.08 3.35
C ILE A 171 17.74 -0.11 3.25
N ALA A 172 17.51 -0.77 4.37
CA ALA A 172 16.35 -1.65 4.58
C ALA A 172 15.27 -0.88 5.36
N ALA A 173 14.02 -0.98 4.92
CA ALA A 173 12.90 -0.28 5.53
C ALA A 173 11.80 -1.26 5.91
N PHE A 174 11.40 -1.25 7.18
CA PHE A 174 10.43 -2.23 7.71
C PHE A 174 9.72 -1.72 8.96
N HIS A 175 8.69 -2.45 9.37
CA HIS A 175 7.85 -2.13 10.51
C HIS A 175 8.31 -2.88 11.76
N LEU A 176 8.29 -2.18 12.88
CA LEU A 176 8.55 -2.70 14.22
C LEU A 176 7.34 -2.39 15.10
N PRO A 177 6.67 -3.42 15.67
CA PRO A 177 5.64 -3.19 16.67
C PRO A 177 6.19 -2.42 17.87
N THR A 178 5.42 -1.47 18.42
CA THR A 178 5.86 -0.67 19.58
C THR A 178 5.69 -1.39 20.91
N GLU A 179 4.65 -2.21 21.02
CA GLU A 179 4.25 -2.85 22.30
C GLU A 179 4.28 -4.38 22.24
N ILE A 180 4.43 -4.92 21.05
CA ILE A 180 4.29 -6.36 20.79
C ILE A 180 5.63 -6.91 20.34
N VAL A 181 6.32 -7.59 21.24
CA VAL A 181 7.58 -8.28 20.91
C VAL A 181 7.28 -9.72 20.54
N ASN A 182 7.54 -10.08 19.28
CA ASN A 182 7.43 -11.44 18.80
C ASN A 182 8.83 -12.09 18.78
N PRO A 183 9.05 -13.25 19.45
CA PRO A 183 10.34 -13.94 19.47
C PRO A 183 10.93 -14.21 18.06
N HIS A 184 10.09 -14.51 17.09
CA HIS A 184 10.53 -14.74 15.71
C HIS A 184 11.09 -13.47 15.06
N LEU A 185 10.53 -12.29 15.37
CA LEU A 185 11.10 -11.02 14.91
C LEU A 185 12.48 -10.80 15.53
N ILE A 186 12.66 -11.10 16.80
CA ILE A 186 13.97 -11.00 17.48
C ILE A 186 15.00 -11.90 16.79
N GLU A 187 14.66 -13.15 16.61
CA GLU A 187 15.55 -14.14 15.94
C GLU A 187 15.93 -13.68 14.53
N MET A 188 14.94 -13.24 13.75
CA MET A 188 15.17 -12.73 12.40
C MET A 188 16.12 -11.51 12.39
N HIS A 189 15.95 -10.56 13.32
CA HIS A 189 16.84 -9.40 13.39
C HIS A 189 18.24 -9.80 13.82
N ASN A 190 18.40 -10.66 14.82
CA ASN A 190 19.68 -11.16 15.31
C ASN A 190 20.46 -11.94 14.25
N LYS A 191 19.77 -12.62 13.33
CA LYS A 191 20.37 -13.33 12.21
C LYS A 191 21.12 -12.39 11.24
N TYR A 192 20.61 -11.19 11.01
CA TYR A 192 21.13 -10.28 9.99
C TYR A 192 21.88 -9.08 10.56
N PHE A 193 21.61 -8.67 11.79
CA PHE A 193 22.23 -7.52 12.40
C PHE A 193 23.36 -7.89 13.36
N LYS A 194 24.45 -7.11 13.26
CA LYS A 194 25.58 -7.18 14.18
C LYS A 194 25.60 -5.89 14.99
N ALA A 195 25.83 -6.00 16.29
CA ALA A 195 25.95 -4.86 17.18
C ALA A 195 26.91 -3.79 16.64
N ASN A 196 26.63 -2.55 16.89
CA ASN A 196 27.45 -1.37 16.51
C ASN A 196 27.75 -1.24 14.99
N THR A 197 27.01 -1.95 14.13
CA THR A 197 27.24 -1.93 12.68
C THR A 197 26.21 -1.10 11.93
N TYR A 198 24.99 -1.07 12.43
CA TYR A 198 23.85 -0.46 11.78
C TYR A 198 23.33 0.74 12.58
N LYS A 199 22.71 1.67 11.88
CA LYS A 199 22.02 2.84 12.42
C LYS A 199 20.59 2.86 11.93
N VAL A 200 19.71 3.38 12.75
CA VAL A 200 18.30 3.61 12.44
C VAL A 200 18.09 5.08 12.14
N ILE A 201 17.45 5.34 11.01
CA ILE A 201 16.88 6.65 10.68
C ILE A 201 15.39 6.54 11.03
N ARG A 202 14.94 7.27 12.03
CA ARG A 202 13.53 7.32 12.43
C ARG A 202 12.69 7.89 11.31
N PHE A 203 11.50 7.34 11.14
CA PHE A 203 10.66 7.68 9.99
C PHE A 203 9.23 8.03 10.43
N VAL A 204 8.34 7.04 10.53
CA VAL A 204 6.94 7.29 10.86
C VAL A 204 6.40 6.24 11.82
N THR A 205 5.30 6.57 12.51
CA THR A 205 4.42 5.57 13.13
C THR A 205 3.18 5.37 12.26
N ARG A 206 2.56 4.20 12.37
CA ARG A 206 1.27 3.91 11.75
C ARG A 206 0.36 3.11 12.69
N THR A 207 -0.95 3.31 12.55
CA THR A 207 -1.95 2.55 13.29
C THR A 207 -2.38 1.33 12.47
N GLN A 208 -2.34 0.16 13.11
CA GLN A 208 -2.93 -1.09 12.62
C GLN A 208 -4.26 -1.32 13.33
N GLY A 209 -5.24 -1.85 12.62
CA GLY A 209 -6.56 -2.10 13.17
C GLY A 209 -7.42 -3.01 12.30
N LEU A 210 -8.62 -3.30 12.78
CA LEU A 210 -9.65 -3.98 11.98
C LEU A 210 -10.24 -2.99 10.97
N MET A 211 -10.20 -3.37 9.71
CA MET A 211 -10.92 -2.75 8.61
C MET A 211 -12.26 -3.49 8.47
N LEU A 212 -13.36 -2.79 8.60
CA LEU A 212 -14.71 -3.33 8.69
C LEU A 212 -15.56 -2.77 7.55
N GLN A 213 -16.54 -3.51 7.10
CA GLN A 213 -17.51 -3.01 6.15
C GLN A 213 -18.14 -1.70 6.65
N ARG A 214 -18.48 -0.82 5.73
CA ARG A 214 -19.09 0.48 6.04
C ARG A 214 -20.30 0.33 6.96
N ASN A 215 -20.38 1.15 7.99
CA ASN A 215 -21.38 1.14 9.07
C ASN A 215 -21.33 -0.12 9.94
N ASN A 216 -20.27 -0.92 9.85
CA ASN A 216 -20.03 -2.09 10.68
C ASN A 216 -21.28 -2.98 10.90
N PRO A 217 -21.88 -3.54 9.84
CA PRO A 217 -23.18 -4.22 9.93
C PRO A 217 -23.16 -5.46 10.84
N LYS A 218 -21.97 -6.00 11.16
CA LYS A 218 -21.79 -7.15 12.07
C LYS A 218 -21.58 -6.73 13.51
N GLY A 219 -21.46 -5.42 13.82
CA GLY A 219 -21.25 -4.92 15.18
C GLY A 219 -19.92 -5.36 15.80
N ILE A 220 -18.87 -5.51 14.99
CA ILE A 220 -17.54 -5.96 15.45
C ILE A 220 -16.89 -4.83 16.25
N THR A 221 -16.52 -5.09 17.50
CA THR A 221 -15.90 -4.13 18.43
C THR A 221 -14.50 -4.53 18.88
N GLY A 222 -14.07 -5.76 18.54
CA GLY A 222 -12.76 -6.30 18.89
C GLY A 222 -12.46 -7.60 18.16
N VAL A 223 -11.26 -8.13 18.35
CA VAL A 223 -10.82 -9.36 17.70
C VAL A 223 -11.57 -10.61 18.18
N GLN A 224 -12.15 -10.57 19.38
CA GLN A 224 -12.97 -11.66 19.92
C GLN A 224 -14.25 -11.88 19.13
N ASP A 225 -14.82 -10.80 18.56
CA ASP A 225 -16.07 -10.88 17.79
C ASP A 225 -15.87 -11.64 16.47
N LEU A 226 -14.63 -11.84 16.01
CA LEU A 226 -14.31 -12.61 14.80
C LEU A 226 -14.67 -14.10 14.94
N LEU A 227 -14.89 -14.60 16.16
CA LEU A 227 -15.42 -15.95 16.45
C LEU A 227 -16.94 -16.05 16.21
N GLY A 228 -17.58 -14.92 15.91
CA GLY A 228 -19.03 -14.84 15.71
C GLY A 228 -19.50 -15.64 14.50
N LYS A 229 -20.65 -16.32 14.64
CA LYS A 229 -21.26 -17.04 13.52
C LYS A 229 -21.56 -16.12 12.34
N GLY A 230 -21.09 -16.49 11.15
CA GLY A 230 -21.33 -15.75 9.92
C GLY A 230 -20.48 -14.48 9.78
N ILE A 231 -19.40 -14.34 10.55
CA ILE A 231 -18.34 -13.34 10.32
C ILE A 231 -17.21 -14.00 9.57
N LYS A 232 -16.86 -13.45 8.41
CA LYS A 232 -15.75 -13.91 7.58
C LYS A 232 -14.59 -12.94 7.68
N PHE A 233 -13.42 -13.46 7.99
CA PHE A 233 -12.16 -12.72 8.08
C PHE A 233 -11.30 -12.94 6.84
N ILE A 234 -10.50 -11.95 6.47
CA ILE A 234 -9.43 -12.06 5.47
C ILE A 234 -8.09 -11.71 6.13
N ASN A 235 -7.12 -12.59 6.00
CA ASN A 235 -5.83 -12.50 6.67
C ASN A 235 -4.72 -11.99 5.73
N ARG A 236 -3.54 -11.79 6.30
CA ARG A 236 -2.29 -11.51 5.59
C ARG A 236 -1.52 -12.80 5.36
N GLN A 237 -0.75 -12.83 4.26
CA GLN A 237 0.20 -13.92 3.99
C GLN A 237 1.17 -14.14 5.17
N GLU A 238 1.56 -15.36 5.43
CA GLU A 238 2.41 -15.76 6.58
C GLU A 238 3.76 -15.04 6.63
N THR A 239 4.37 -14.75 5.48
CA THR A 239 5.67 -14.09 5.39
C THR A 239 5.62 -12.57 5.65
N SER A 240 4.45 -12.00 5.93
CA SER A 240 4.33 -10.57 6.20
C SER A 240 4.56 -10.25 7.68
N GLY A 241 5.28 -9.15 7.97
CA GLY A 241 5.42 -8.66 9.35
C GLY A 241 4.07 -8.35 10.02
N THR A 242 3.05 -7.95 9.24
CA THR A 242 1.69 -7.75 9.75
C THR A 242 1.05 -9.06 10.19
N ARG A 243 1.32 -10.20 9.55
CA ARG A 243 0.80 -11.49 10.00
C ARG A 243 1.37 -11.88 11.37
N LEU A 244 2.66 -11.70 11.59
CA LEU A 244 3.29 -11.92 12.90
C LEU A 244 2.64 -11.06 13.99
N LEU A 245 2.27 -9.82 13.66
CA LEU A 245 1.54 -8.93 14.56
C LEU A 245 0.13 -9.46 14.84
N ILE A 246 -0.60 -9.90 13.81
CA ILE A 246 -1.95 -10.46 13.91
C ILE A 246 -1.97 -11.68 14.83
N ASP A 247 -1.04 -12.61 14.60
CA ASP A 247 -0.95 -13.85 15.38
C ASP A 247 -0.69 -13.54 16.86
N GLU A 248 0.16 -12.57 17.17
CA GLU A 248 0.42 -12.14 18.53
C GLU A 248 -0.78 -11.40 19.18
N LEU A 249 -1.50 -10.57 18.40
CA LEU A 249 -2.73 -9.92 18.87
C LEU A 249 -3.80 -10.96 19.24
N PHE A 250 -4.00 -11.97 18.41
CA PHE A 250 -4.97 -13.04 18.68
C PHE A 250 -4.56 -13.89 19.88
N LYS A 251 -3.27 -14.20 19.99
CA LYS A 251 -2.72 -14.93 21.16
C LYS A 251 -2.95 -14.16 22.45
N ARG A 252 -2.66 -12.85 22.50
CA ARG A 252 -2.92 -12.00 23.68
C ARG A 252 -4.39 -11.89 24.01
N ALA A 253 -5.25 -11.84 23.01
CA ALA A 253 -6.70 -11.83 23.16
C ALA A 253 -7.27 -13.21 23.49
N LYS A 254 -6.45 -14.28 23.54
CA LYS A 254 -6.85 -15.67 23.73
C LYS A 254 -7.90 -16.14 22.70
N VAL A 255 -7.79 -15.65 21.48
CA VAL A 255 -8.66 -16.03 20.38
C VAL A 255 -8.12 -17.30 19.72
N ASN A 256 -8.97 -18.32 19.59
CA ASN A 256 -8.63 -19.54 18.87
C ASN A 256 -8.77 -19.30 17.36
N THR A 257 -7.66 -19.18 16.66
CA THR A 257 -7.64 -18.83 15.22
C THR A 257 -8.27 -19.90 14.33
N THR A 258 -8.33 -21.16 14.79
CA THR A 258 -8.98 -22.25 14.03
C THR A 258 -10.50 -22.12 13.96
N GLU A 259 -11.08 -21.29 14.82
CA GLU A 259 -12.53 -21.01 14.87
C GLU A 259 -12.92 -19.78 14.05
N ILE A 260 -11.93 -19.03 13.51
CA ILE A 260 -12.19 -17.86 12.70
C ILE A 260 -12.45 -18.28 11.24
N ALA A 261 -13.66 -18.08 10.77
CA ALA A 261 -13.97 -18.36 9.37
C ALA A 261 -13.17 -17.45 8.43
N GLY A 262 -12.47 -18.03 7.45
CA GLY A 262 -11.63 -17.31 6.49
C GLY A 262 -10.24 -16.94 7.02
N PHE A 263 -9.79 -17.48 8.16
CA PHE A 263 -8.44 -17.22 8.67
C PHE A 263 -7.32 -17.64 7.71
N GLU A 264 -7.56 -18.69 6.92
CA GLU A 264 -6.64 -19.19 5.90
C GLU A 264 -6.78 -18.46 4.55
N ASP A 265 -7.83 -17.66 4.36
CA ASP A 265 -7.97 -16.79 3.19
C ASP A 265 -6.98 -15.62 3.36
N VAL A 266 -6.07 -15.42 2.37
CA VAL A 266 -4.98 -14.46 2.53
C VAL A 266 -4.87 -13.47 1.38
N GLU A 267 -4.42 -12.25 1.72
CA GLU A 267 -4.06 -11.20 0.77
C GLU A 267 -2.66 -10.62 1.04
N PHE A 268 -2.05 -10.05 -0.01
CA PHE A 268 -0.64 -9.66 0.00
C PHE A 268 -0.39 -8.21 0.43
N THR A 269 -1.39 -7.33 0.35
CA THR A 269 -1.27 -5.91 0.69
C THR A 269 -2.41 -5.44 1.58
N HIS A 270 -2.22 -4.34 2.30
CA HIS A 270 -3.31 -3.71 3.08
C HIS A 270 -4.45 -3.23 2.18
N SER A 271 -4.11 -2.71 0.99
CA SER A 271 -5.10 -2.28 -0.01
C SER A 271 -5.92 -3.46 -0.53
N ALA A 272 -5.29 -4.63 -0.75
CA ALA A 272 -6.01 -5.83 -1.21
C ALA A 272 -6.95 -6.37 -0.12
N ILE A 273 -6.53 -6.38 1.16
CA ILE A 273 -7.42 -6.68 2.29
C ILE A 273 -8.62 -5.72 2.30
N ALA A 274 -8.35 -4.41 2.21
CA ALA A 274 -9.41 -3.41 2.21
C ALA A 274 -10.38 -3.57 1.03
N ALA A 275 -9.88 -3.82 -0.18
CA ALA A 275 -10.70 -4.11 -1.35
C ALA A 275 -11.56 -5.37 -1.15
N TYR A 276 -10.99 -6.41 -0.54
CA TYR A 276 -11.68 -7.66 -0.26
C TYR A 276 -12.84 -7.47 0.72
N VAL A 277 -12.62 -6.67 1.78
CA VAL A 277 -13.68 -6.30 2.74
C VAL A 277 -14.72 -5.39 2.09
N ALA A 278 -14.31 -4.38 1.33
CA ALA A 278 -15.21 -3.46 0.64
C ALA A 278 -16.13 -4.17 -0.37
N SER A 279 -15.64 -5.22 -1.04
CA SER A 279 -16.43 -6.03 -1.98
C SER A 279 -17.47 -6.93 -1.30
N GLY A 280 -17.47 -7.02 0.03
CA GLY A 280 -18.32 -7.93 0.78
C GLY A 280 -17.90 -9.41 0.72
N MET A 281 -16.69 -9.71 0.24
CA MET A 281 -16.13 -11.07 0.25
C MET A 281 -15.63 -11.49 1.64
N ALA A 282 -15.34 -10.52 2.51
CA ALA A 282 -15.13 -10.69 3.94
C ALA A 282 -15.82 -9.58 4.73
N ASP A 283 -16.05 -9.78 6.03
CA ASP A 283 -16.64 -8.80 6.93
C ASP A 283 -15.57 -7.96 7.62
N ALA A 284 -14.39 -8.53 7.82
CA ALA A 284 -13.27 -7.90 8.51
C ALA A 284 -11.91 -8.36 7.98
N GLY A 285 -10.90 -7.52 8.13
CA GLY A 285 -9.49 -7.86 7.92
C GLY A 285 -8.60 -6.89 8.69
N ILE A 286 -7.34 -7.26 8.99
CA ILE A 286 -6.42 -6.35 9.69
C ILE A 286 -5.52 -5.62 8.70
N GLY A 287 -5.42 -4.31 8.87
CA GLY A 287 -4.59 -3.46 8.04
C GLY A 287 -4.40 -2.06 8.61
N VAL A 288 -3.95 -1.15 7.77
CA VAL A 288 -3.68 0.25 8.14
C VAL A 288 -4.88 1.16 7.85
N GLU A 289 -5.05 2.20 8.66
CA GLU A 289 -6.19 3.12 8.55
C GLU A 289 -6.27 3.77 7.15
N THR A 290 -5.14 4.14 6.54
CA THR A 290 -5.12 4.71 5.19
C THR A 290 -5.81 3.79 4.17
N ALA A 291 -5.57 2.48 4.24
CA ALA A 291 -6.25 1.53 3.36
C ALA A 291 -7.76 1.50 3.62
N ALA A 292 -8.17 1.43 4.88
CA ALA A 292 -9.59 1.47 5.23
C ALA A 292 -10.29 2.72 4.69
N ARG A 293 -9.70 3.91 4.89
CA ARG A 293 -10.27 5.17 4.41
C ARG A 293 -10.36 5.25 2.90
N HIS A 294 -9.32 4.76 2.21
CA HIS A 294 -9.30 4.74 0.74
C HIS A 294 -10.47 3.93 0.15
N PHE A 295 -10.86 2.84 0.82
CA PHE A 295 -11.97 1.98 0.38
C PHE A 295 -13.30 2.28 1.08
N GLY A 296 -13.40 3.38 1.85
CA GLY A 296 -14.64 3.79 2.51
C GLY A 296 -15.08 2.86 3.64
N LEU A 297 -14.14 2.12 4.22
CA LEU A 297 -14.38 1.18 5.33
C LEU A 297 -14.36 1.89 6.69
N ASP A 298 -15.04 1.30 7.65
CA ASP A 298 -14.85 1.65 9.06
C ASP A 298 -13.52 1.06 9.56
N PHE A 299 -12.94 1.71 10.56
CA PHE A 299 -11.65 1.32 11.12
C PHE A 299 -11.68 1.32 12.65
N LEU A 300 -11.32 0.17 13.23
CA LEU A 300 -11.17 0.00 14.67
C LEU A 300 -9.68 -0.17 15.00
N PRO A 301 -9.01 0.83 15.61
CA PRO A 301 -7.60 0.77 15.93
C PRO A 301 -7.28 -0.31 16.95
N LEU A 302 -6.20 -1.06 16.76
CA LEU A 302 -5.74 -2.13 17.67
C LEU A 302 -4.36 -1.85 18.23
N THR A 303 -3.41 -1.36 17.43
CA THR A 303 -2.03 -1.13 17.87
C THR A 303 -1.31 -0.16 16.95
N THR A 304 -0.13 0.27 17.39
CA THR A 304 0.76 1.15 16.62
C THR A 304 2.08 0.45 16.31
N GLU A 305 2.64 0.72 15.15
CA GLU A 305 3.97 0.27 14.73
C GLU A 305 4.86 1.46 14.37
N ASN A 306 6.15 1.32 14.61
CA ASN A 306 7.17 2.18 14.02
C ASN A 306 7.54 1.65 12.63
N TYR A 307 7.63 2.52 11.64
CA TYR A 307 8.31 2.23 10.39
C TYR A 307 9.67 2.89 10.40
N VAL A 308 10.73 2.11 10.27
CA VAL A 308 12.11 2.57 10.39
C VAL A 308 12.90 2.31 9.11
N LEU A 309 13.94 3.13 8.92
CA LEU A 309 14.92 2.96 7.84
C LEU A 309 16.24 2.59 8.48
N VAL A 310 16.77 1.41 8.17
CA VAL A 310 18.03 0.92 8.74
C VAL A 310 19.10 0.91 7.68
N CYS A 311 20.28 1.44 8.00
CA CYS A 311 21.43 1.44 7.12
C CYS A 311 22.72 1.05 7.86
N HIS A 312 23.71 0.58 7.12
CA HIS A 312 25.04 0.40 7.66
C HIS A 312 25.62 1.78 8.04
N GLN A 313 26.29 1.92 9.22
CA GLN A 313 26.81 3.22 9.68
C GLN A 313 27.71 3.94 8.64
N LYS A 314 28.45 3.20 7.81
CA LYS A 314 29.24 3.79 6.72
C LYS A 314 28.39 4.43 5.64
N SER A 315 27.14 3.94 5.45
CA SER A 315 26.21 4.49 4.45
C SER A 315 25.68 5.87 4.84
N LEU A 316 25.69 6.25 6.12
CA LEU A 316 25.32 7.59 6.56
C LEU A 316 26.19 8.69 5.89
N LYS A 317 27.43 8.40 5.50
CA LYS A 317 28.31 9.34 4.82
C LYS A 317 27.99 9.52 3.33
N LYS A 318 27.14 8.68 2.75
CA LYS A 318 26.75 8.79 1.33
C LYS A 318 25.86 10.03 1.12
N PHE A 319 26.17 10.80 0.08
CA PHE A 319 25.40 11.99 -0.28
C PHE A 319 23.90 11.72 -0.35
N ALA A 320 23.48 10.68 -1.05
CA ALA A 320 22.06 10.36 -1.22
C ALA A 320 21.34 10.02 0.10
N VAL A 321 22.03 9.36 1.05
CA VAL A 321 21.49 9.10 2.40
C VAL A 321 21.33 10.38 3.19
N GLN A 322 22.32 11.29 3.14
CA GLN A 322 22.24 12.60 3.80
C GLN A 322 21.13 13.48 3.22
N GLN A 323 20.95 13.44 1.89
CA GLN A 323 19.85 14.16 1.26
C GLN A 323 18.48 13.57 1.66
N LEU A 324 18.35 12.24 1.71
CA LEU A 324 17.13 11.62 2.23
C LEU A 324 16.83 12.08 3.66
N ILE A 325 17.81 12.01 4.57
CA ILE A 325 17.66 12.46 5.96
C ILE A 325 17.21 13.92 6.02
N SER A 326 17.79 14.78 5.17
CA SER A 326 17.40 16.19 5.09
C SER A 326 15.95 16.36 4.62
N GLU A 327 15.54 15.63 3.60
CA GLU A 327 14.16 15.71 3.08
C GLU A 327 13.13 15.20 4.09
N LEU A 328 13.43 14.14 4.84
CA LEU A 328 12.53 13.61 5.88
C LEU A 328 12.26 14.62 6.99
N LYS A 329 13.20 15.53 7.25
CA LYS A 329 13.06 16.60 8.27
C LYS A 329 12.24 17.80 7.79
N THR A 330 11.93 17.89 6.49
CA THR A 330 11.18 19.04 5.96
C THR A 330 9.71 19.00 6.39
N GLU A 331 9.16 20.18 6.67
CA GLU A 331 7.70 20.31 6.92
C GLU A 331 6.86 19.79 5.76
N LYS A 332 7.34 19.98 4.53
CA LYS A 332 6.64 19.50 3.33
C LYS A 332 6.45 17.99 3.36
N PHE A 333 7.50 17.23 3.68
CA PHE A 333 7.42 15.77 3.79
C PHE A 333 6.55 15.35 4.99
N GLN A 334 6.75 15.97 6.15
CA GLN A 334 5.99 15.64 7.36
C GLN A 334 4.50 15.94 7.20
N ASN A 335 4.13 17.02 6.54
CA ASN A 335 2.73 17.33 6.21
C ASN A 335 2.13 16.34 5.24
N ALA A 336 2.89 15.81 4.27
CA ALA A 336 2.41 14.73 3.40
C ALA A 336 2.16 13.44 4.19
N VAL A 337 3.00 13.11 5.17
CA VAL A 337 2.77 11.98 6.08
C VAL A 337 1.50 12.18 6.91
N LEU A 338 1.28 13.39 7.45
CA LEU A 338 0.06 13.72 8.21
C LEU A 338 -1.22 13.65 7.35
N GLY A 339 -1.10 13.79 6.03
CA GLY A 339 -2.19 13.56 5.09
C GLY A 339 -2.60 12.09 4.94
N LEU A 340 -1.81 11.15 5.44
CA LEU A 340 -2.12 9.73 5.45
C LEU A 340 -2.85 9.35 6.74
N ALA A 341 -4.09 8.92 6.66
CA ALA A 341 -4.86 8.52 7.84
C ALA A 341 -4.13 7.44 8.65
N GLY A 342 -4.03 7.63 9.95
CA GLY A 342 -3.35 6.71 10.86
C GLY A 342 -1.82 6.73 10.82
N TYR A 343 -1.21 7.62 10.03
CA TYR A 343 0.24 7.84 10.02
C TYR A 343 0.62 9.12 10.76
N LYS A 344 1.78 9.09 11.42
CA LYS A 344 2.36 10.28 12.08
C LYS A 344 3.87 10.31 11.85
N PRO A 345 4.46 11.49 11.58
CA PRO A 345 5.91 11.67 11.66
C PRO A 345 6.44 11.25 13.04
N PHE A 346 7.52 10.47 13.06
CA PHE A 346 8.12 10.02 14.32
C PHE A 346 9.61 10.39 14.32
N HIS A 347 9.90 11.60 14.77
CA HIS A 347 11.26 12.16 14.75
C HIS A 347 11.96 11.95 13.39
N CYS A 348 11.23 12.20 12.30
CA CYS A 348 11.68 11.94 10.94
C CYS A 348 13.10 12.42 10.67
N GLY A 349 13.98 11.52 10.22
CA GLY A 349 15.38 11.83 9.90
C GLY A 349 16.30 11.91 11.11
N GLU A 350 15.85 11.66 12.34
CA GLU A 350 16.73 11.45 13.49
C GLU A 350 17.47 10.11 13.34
N VAL A 351 18.78 10.13 13.61
CA VAL A 351 19.64 8.95 13.52
C VAL A 351 19.98 8.48 14.92
N ILE A 352 19.66 7.23 15.21
CA ILE A 352 19.90 6.59 16.51
C ILE A 352 20.64 5.26 16.32
N ASP A 353 21.08 4.67 17.40
CA ASP A 353 21.63 3.33 17.39
C ASP A 353 20.53 2.27 17.22
N LEU A 354 20.88 1.15 16.61
CA LEU A 354 19.92 0.06 16.38
C LEU A 354 19.43 -0.50 17.72
N GLU A 355 20.32 -0.54 18.69
CA GLU A 355 20.10 -1.02 20.05
C GLU A 355 19.07 -0.19 20.82
N ASP A 356 18.90 1.10 20.46
CA ASP A 356 17.91 1.98 21.09
C ASP A 356 16.46 1.64 20.72
N ILE A 357 16.25 0.92 19.62
CA ILE A 357 14.90 0.58 19.12
C ILE A 357 14.61 -0.92 19.16
N LEU A 358 15.67 -1.72 19.16
CA LEU A 358 15.59 -3.17 19.32
C LEU A 358 16.12 -3.54 20.73
N PRO A 359 15.24 -3.66 21.74
CA PRO A 359 15.65 -3.78 23.12
C PRO A 359 16.19 -5.18 23.52
N TRP A 360 16.65 -5.94 22.56
CA TRP A 360 17.17 -7.32 22.79
C TRP A 360 18.57 -7.54 22.23
#